data_509b7dbfc072dca3b7f7cc876b576a73
#
_entry.id   509b7dbfc072dca3b7f7cc876b576a73
#
_cell.length_a   1.000
_cell.length_b   1.000
_cell.length_c   1.000
_cell.angle_alpha   90.00
_cell.angle_beta   90.00
_cell.angle_gamma   90.00
#
_symmetry.space_group_name_H-M   'P 1'
#
loop_
_entity.id
_entity.type
_entity.pdbx_description
1 polymer ?
#
loop_
_entity_poly.entity_id
_entity_poly.type
_entity_poly.pdbx_seq_one_letter_code
_entity_poly.pdbx_strand_id
1 'polypeptide(L)'
;QPVTYVPFRNMILASFAFSYAEVQKASFVYMGLQAHDIYNYWDTSPSFVTSLNELARQNRKYNLCLKTPFAEFSKTDELELALQLEQKKAADSMAYQKNSWNFVRLGDSLTCYEPQVEQDKTKVLACGYCPSCSERIMAFSKLGYRDPVSYKRKIDWDKLIT
;
A
#
# COMPACT_ATOMS: atom_id res chain seq x y z
N GLN A 1 0.65 -12.72 -18.21
CA GLN A 1 0.72 -12.32 -16.78
C GLN A 1 1.94 -11.43 -16.56
N PRO A 2 1.88 -10.46 -15.62
CA PRO A 2 3.04 -9.64 -15.28
C PRO A 2 4.22 -10.50 -14.82
N VAL A 3 5.45 -10.06 -15.11
CA VAL A 3 6.70 -10.73 -14.66
C VAL A 3 6.75 -10.86 -13.12
N THR A 4 6.05 -9.96 -12.41
CA THR A 4 5.96 -9.93 -10.95
C THR A 4 4.87 -10.83 -10.37
N TYR A 5 4.14 -11.58 -11.21
CA TYR A 5 3.11 -12.48 -10.76
C TYR A 5 3.69 -13.69 -10.00
N VAL A 6 3.30 -13.84 -8.76
CA VAL A 6 3.58 -15.03 -7.95
C VAL A 6 2.27 -15.80 -7.78
N PRO A 7 2.19 -17.05 -8.27
CA PRO A 7 0.95 -17.83 -8.21
C PRO A 7 0.40 -17.94 -6.77
N PHE A 8 -0.89 -17.66 -6.62
CA PHE A 8 -1.60 -17.78 -5.33
C PHE A 8 -1.01 -16.97 -4.16
N ARG A 9 -0.18 -15.96 -4.43
CA ARG A 9 0.50 -15.20 -3.36
C ARG A 9 -0.45 -14.65 -2.31
N ASN A 10 -1.53 -13.98 -2.74
CA ASN A 10 -2.48 -13.36 -1.80
C ASN A 10 -3.30 -14.40 -1.04
N MET A 11 -3.58 -15.57 -1.63
CA MET A 11 -4.20 -16.68 -0.92
C MET A 11 -3.29 -17.24 0.18
N ILE A 12 -2.01 -17.43 -0.10
CA ILE A 12 -1.00 -17.89 0.89
C ILE A 12 -0.92 -16.88 2.04
N LEU A 13 -0.78 -15.59 1.71
CA LEU A 13 -0.70 -14.53 2.72
C LEU A 13 -1.98 -14.46 3.57
N ALA A 14 -3.16 -14.57 2.95
CA ALA A 14 -4.44 -14.59 3.65
C ALA A 14 -4.55 -15.80 4.60
N SER A 15 -4.09 -16.99 4.18
CA SER A 15 -4.12 -18.19 5.01
C SER A 15 -3.26 -18.04 6.27
N PHE A 16 -2.04 -17.50 6.15
CA PHE A 16 -1.21 -17.19 7.30
C PHE A 16 -1.83 -16.14 8.22
N ALA A 17 -2.39 -15.08 7.61
CA ALA A 17 -3.03 -14.01 8.37
C ALA A 17 -4.27 -14.51 9.13
N PHE A 18 -5.09 -15.37 8.53
CA PHE A 18 -6.24 -15.99 9.20
C PHE A 18 -5.82 -16.89 10.35
N SER A 19 -4.81 -17.74 10.15
CA SER A 19 -4.25 -18.58 11.21
C SER A 19 -3.76 -17.75 12.39
N TYR A 20 -3.00 -16.71 12.12
CA TYR A 20 -2.50 -15.81 13.16
C TYR A 20 -3.61 -15.03 13.86
N ALA A 21 -4.59 -14.52 13.10
CA ALA A 21 -5.73 -13.78 13.64
C ALA A 21 -6.58 -14.65 14.60
N GLU A 22 -6.79 -15.92 14.27
CA GLU A 22 -7.51 -16.84 15.14
C GLU A 22 -6.77 -17.07 16.48
N VAL A 23 -5.46 -17.26 16.43
CA VAL A 23 -4.63 -17.38 17.65
C VAL A 23 -4.69 -16.11 18.50
N GLN A 24 -4.65 -14.95 17.86
CA GLN A 24 -4.72 -13.65 18.54
C GLN A 24 -6.14 -13.23 18.91
N LYS A 25 -7.15 -14.02 18.59
CA LYS A 25 -8.58 -13.70 18.79
C LYS A 25 -8.99 -12.39 18.11
N ALA A 26 -8.38 -12.06 16.98
CA ALA A 26 -8.72 -10.88 16.18
C ALA A 26 -9.88 -11.19 15.24
N SER A 27 -10.90 -10.36 15.20
CA SER A 27 -12.10 -10.57 14.36
C SER A 27 -11.89 -10.17 12.89
N PHE A 28 -10.84 -9.40 12.58
CA PHE A 28 -10.61 -8.86 11.26
C PHE A 28 -9.16 -9.06 10.81
N VAL A 29 -9.01 -9.38 9.53
CA VAL A 29 -7.76 -9.28 8.78
C VAL A 29 -7.93 -8.19 7.74
N TYR A 30 -6.95 -7.33 7.55
CA TYR A 30 -6.96 -6.27 6.54
C TYR A 30 -5.92 -6.57 5.45
N MET A 31 -6.35 -6.45 4.19
CA MET A 31 -5.45 -6.49 3.04
C MET A 31 -5.48 -5.17 2.29
N GLY A 32 -4.31 -4.66 1.92
CA GLY A 32 -4.11 -3.43 1.15
C GLY A 32 -4.25 -3.66 -0.36
N LEU A 33 -5.37 -4.17 -0.82
CA LEU A 33 -5.68 -4.29 -2.24
C LEU A 33 -6.12 -2.93 -2.78
N GLN A 34 -5.68 -2.60 -4.00
CA GLN A 34 -6.00 -1.34 -4.69
C GLN A 34 -6.84 -1.58 -5.95
N ALA A 35 -7.55 -0.55 -6.43
CA ALA A 35 -8.42 -0.63 -7.59
C ALA A 35 -7.71 -1.12 -8.86
N HIS A 36 -6.45 -0.74 -9.07
CA HIS A 36 -5.68 -1.13 -10.27
C HIS A 36 -5.17 -2.58 -10.23
N ASP A 37 -5.09 -3.20 -9.06
CA ASP A 37 -4.57 -4.56 -8.91
C ASP A 37 -5.47 -5.60 -9.60
N ILE A 38 -6.79 -5.39 -9.63
CA ILE A 38 -7.77 -6.31 -10.20
C ILE A 38 -7.56 -6.60 -11.70
N TYR A 39 -6.95 -5.68 -12.43
CA TYR A 39 -6.69 -5.86 -13.87
C TYR A 39 -5.51 -6.79 -14.14
N ASN A 40 -4.63 -6.96 -13.17
CA ASN A 40 -3.39 -7.71 -13.32
C ASN A 40 -3.36 -9.02 -12.52
N TYR A 41 -4.13 -9.10 -11.43
CA TYR A 41 -4.05 -10.20 -10.47
C TYR A 41 -5.45 -10.66 -10.08
N TRP A 42 -5.83 -11.88 -10.45
CA TRP A 42 -7.12 -12.47 -10.11
C TRP A 42 -7.37 -12.58 -8.60
N ASP A 43 -6.27 -12.79 -7.83
CA ASP A 43 -6.29 -12.92 -6.37
C ASP A 43 -6.30 -11.56 -5.63
N THR A 44 -6.77 -10.52 -6.32
CA THR A 44 -7.10 -9.19 -5.78
C THR A 44 -8.54 -8.79 -6.08
N SER A 45 -9.27 -9.64 -6.82
CA SER A 45 -10.64 -9.35 -7.24
C SER A 45 -11.66 -9.39 -6.10
N PRO A 46 -12.80 -8.67 -6.20
CA PRO A 46 -13.88 -8.77 -5.23
C PRO A 46 -14.40 -10.19 -5.04
N SER A 47 -14.47 -11.00 -6.12
CA SER A 47 -14.88 -12.40 -6.05
C SER A 47 -13.90 -13.24 -5.24
N PHE A 48 -12.60 -13.02 -5.37
CA PHE A 48 -11.58 -13.68 -4.54
C PHE A 48 -11.78 -13.35 -3.05
N VAL A 49 -11.97 -12.07 -2.70
CA VAL A 49 -12.22 -11.63 -1.32
C VAL A 49 -13.49 -12.25 -0.76
N THR A 50 -14.57 -12.33 -1.57
CA THR A 50 -15.82 -12.98 -1.19
C THR A 50 -15.60 -14.46 -0.89
N SER A 51 -14.91 -15.19 -1.77
CA SER A 51 -14.61 -16.62 -1.58
C SER A 51 -13.78 -16.89 -0.34
N LEU A 52 -12.78 -16.03 -0.05
CA LEU A 52 -11.99 -16.14 1.19
C LEU A 52 -12.86 -15.92 2.44
N ASN A 53 -13.77 -14.97 2.41
CA ASN A 53 -14.70 -14.73 3.50
C ASN A 53 -15.70 -15.88 3.67
N GLU A 54 -16.16 -16.50 2.59
CA GLU A 54 -17.00 -17.70 2.64
C GLU A 54 -16.24 -18.87 3.24
N LEU A 55 -14.99 -19.07 2.85
CA LEU A 55 -14.12 -20.08 3.45
C LEU A 55 -13.93 -19.83 4.96
N ALA A 56 -13.63 -18.59 5.35
CA ALA A 56 -13.45 -18.24 6.76
C ALA A 56 -14.70 -18.51 7.61
N ARG A 57 -15.91 -18.31 7.05
CA ARG A 57 -17.18 -18.63 7.73
C ARG A 57 -17.40 -20.12 7.99
N GLN A 58 -16.67 -21.01 7.33
CA GLN A 58 -16.72 -22.46 7.66
C GLN A 58 -16.15 -22.77 9.05
N ASN A 59 -15.35 -21.86 9.60
CA ASN A 59 -14.89 -21.96 10.98
C ASN A 59 -16.03 -21.56 11.93
N ARG A 60 -16.79 -22.55 12.39
CA ARG A 60 -17.95 -22.34 13.26
C ARG A 60 -17.60 -21.90 14.68
N LYS A 61 -16.33 -22.01 15.07
CA LYS A 61 -15.85 -21.67 16.41
C LYS A 61 -15.35 -20.23 16.49
N TYR A 62 -14.99 -19.65 15.35
CA TYR A 62 -14.37 -18.35 15.31
C TYR A 62 -14.86 -17.51 14.11
N ASN A 63 -15.38 -16.33 14.39
CA ASN A 63 -15.87 -15.44 13.34
C ASN A 63 -14.76 -14.49 12.90
N LEU A 64 -14.20 -14.77 11.74
CA LEU A 64 -13.11 -14.00 11.13
C LEU A 64 -13.57 -13.41 9.79
N CYS A 65 -13.21 -12.17 9.53
CA CYS A 65 -13.55 -11.49 8.29
C CYS A 65 -12.35 -10.77 7.68
N LEU A 66 -12.12 -10.98 6.39
CA LEU A 66 -11.18 -10.23 5.57
C LEU A 66 -11.82 -8.92 5.13
N LYS A 67 -11.12 -7.82 5.35
CA LYS A 67 -11.49 -6.47 4.94
C LYS A 67 -10.46 -5.91 3.95
N THR A 68 -10.95 -5.23 2.93
CA THR A 68 -10.12 -4.60 1.88
C THR A 68 -10.52 -3.13 1.71
N PRO A 69 -10.16 -2.26 2.67
CA PRO A 69 -10.68 -0.90 2.73
C PRO A 69 -10.26 -0.01 1.55
N PHE A 70 -9.21 -0.41 0.82
CA PHE A 70 -8.66 0.36 -0.30
C PHE A 70 -8.93 -0.27 -1.68
N ALA A 71 -9.79 -1.30 -1.75
CA ALA A 71 -10.05 -2.03 -3.00
C ALA A 71 -10.57 -1.15 -4.14
N GLU A 72 -11.19 -0.01 -3.83
CA GLU A 72 -11.68 0.97 -4.81
C GLU A 72 -10.78 2.23 -4.90
N PHE A 73 -9.70 2.29 -4.14
CA PHE A 73 -8.80 3.42 -4.09
C PHE A 73 -7.66 3.28 -5.09
N SER A 74 -7.35 4.38 -5.77
CA SER A 74 -6.05 4.53 -6.41
C SER A 74 -4.98 4.92 -5.39
N LYS A 75 -3.72 4.83 -5.76
CA LYS A 75 -2.61 5.29 -4.91
C LYS A 75 -2.71 6.79 -4.57
N THR A 76 -3.31 7.59 -5.44
CA THR A 76 -3.59 9.00 -5.17
C THR A 76 -4.63 9.14 -4.07
N ASP A 77 -5.72 8.37 -4.11
CA ASP A 77 -6.79 8.42 -3.10
C ASP A 77 -6.28 7.98 -1.72
N GLU A 78 -5.38 6.98 -1.67
CA GLU A 78 -4.73 6.54 -0.43
C GLU A 78 -3.86 7.64 0.18
N LEU A 79 -3.06 8.32 -0.65
CA LEU A 79 -2.23 9.44 -0.19
C LEU A 79 -3.11 10.62 0.26
N GLU A 80 -4.18 10.93 -0.46
CA GLU A 80 -5.12 11.99 -0.08
C GLU A 80 -5.80 11.68 1.26
N LEU A 81 -6.24 10.43 1.46
CA LEU A 81 -6.77 9.99 2.76
C LEU A 81 -5.74 10.12 3.88
N ALA A 82 -4.49 9.75 3.64
CA ALA A 82 -3.41 9.92 4.60
C ALA A 82 -3.22 11.40 4.96
N LEU A 83 -3.30 12.31 3.95
CA LEU A 83 -3.29 13.76 4.12
C LEU A 83 -4.40 14.23 5.04
N GLN A 84 -5.63 13.82 4.78
CA GLN A 84 -6.81 14.22 5.56
C GLN A 84 -6.72 13.74 7.01
N LEU A 85 -6.26 12.50 7.22
CA LEU A 85 -6.08 11.93 8.57
C LEU A 85 -5.01 12.67 9.39
N GLU A 86 -3.92 13.06 8.76
CA GLU A 86 -2.86 13.84 9.43
C GLU A 86 -3.35 15.25 9.77
N GLN A 87 -4.09 15.90 8.87
CA GLN A 87 -4.69 17.21 9.13
C GLN A 87 -5.68 17.16 10.29
N LYS A 88 -6.49 16.11 10.37
CA LYS A 88 -7.43 15.90 11.48
C LYS A 88 -6.71 15.70 12.81
N LYS A 89 -5.66 14.88 12.85
CA LYS A 89 -4.82 14.71 14.05
C LYS A 89 -4.17 16.03 14.47
N ALA A 90 -3.75 16.86 13.50
CA ALA A 90 -3.18 18.16 13.76
C ALA A 90 -4.19 19.12 14.41
N ALA A 91 -5.45 19.09 13.98
CA ALA A 91 -6.52 19.90 14.53
C ALA A 91 -6.90 19.47 15.96
N ASP A 92 -6.84 18.17 16.24
CA ASP A 92 -7.22 17.58 17.54
C ASP A 92 -6.09 17.67 18.59
N SER A 93 -4.88 18.08 18.21
CA SER A 93 -3.70 18.11 19.08
C SER A 93 -3.08 19.51 19.15
N MET A 94 -3.13 20.15 20.35
CA MET A 94 -2.45 21.43 20.60
C MET A 94 -0.92 21.36 20.50
N ALA A 95 -0.33 20.16 20.44
CA ALA A 95 1.10 19.93 20.36
C ALA A 95 1.59 19.61 18.93
N TYR A 96 0.71 19.58 17.94
CA TYR A 96 1.06 19.19 16.60
C TYR A 96 1.72 20.35 15.82
N GLN A 97 3.00 20.20 15.51
CA GLN A 97 3.69 21.15 14.64
C GLN A 97 3.27 20.94 13.20
N LYS A 98 2.70 21.97 12.57
CA LYS A 98 2.12 22.01 11.21
C LYS A 98 3.05 21.52 10.09
N ASN A 99 4.33 21.30 10.37
CA ASN A 99 5.36 20.85 9.42
C ASN A 99 5.82 19.41 9.62
N SER A 100 5.23 18.66 10.55
CA SER A 100 5.62 17.26 10.79
C SER A 100 4.75 16.31 9.97
N TRP A 101 4.71 16.51 8.65
CA TRP A 101 4.18 15.52 7.75
C TRP A 101 4.99 14.24 7.89
N ASN A 102 4.32 13.18 8.31
CA ASN A 102 4.90 11.84 8.31
C ASN A 102 5.09 11.25 6.90
N PHE A 103 5.20 12.08 5.85
CA PHE A 103 5.81 11.65 4.60
C PHE A 103 7.21 11.06 4.81
N VAL A 104 7.90 11.44 5.88
CA VAL A 104 9.13 10.78 6.31
C VAL A 104 8.91 9.28 6.48
N ARG A 105 7.79 8.84 7.05
CA ARG A 105 7.47 7.40 7.16
C ARG A 105 7.12 6.76 5.82
N LEU A 106 6.55 7.51 4.89
CA LEU A 106 6.37 7.03 3.53
C LEU A 106 7.71 6.89 2.80
N GLY A 107 8.73 7.64 3.22
CA GLY A 107 10.12 7.47 2.78
C GLY A 107 10.73 6.12 3.16
N ASP A 108 10.24 5.50 4.25
CA ASP A 108 10.66 4.16 4.69
C ASP A 108 9.93 3.03 3.93
N SER A 109 8.93 3.36 3.10
CA SER A 109 8.18 2.39 2.31
C SER A 109 8.78 2.21 0.91
N LEU A 110 8.89 0.96 0.46
CA LEU A 110 9.42 0.63 -0.86
C LEU A 110 8.36 -0.13 -1.66
N THR A 111 7.91 0.45 -2.78
CA THR A 111 6.96 -0.19 -3.70
C THR A 111 7.63 -0.64 -5.01
N CYS A 112 8.91 -0.32 -5.20
CA CYS A 112 9.66 -0.59 -6.41
C CYS A 112 9.84 -2.10 -6.66
N TYR A 113 9.61 -2.55 -7.90
CA TYR A 113 9.85 -3.94 -8.31
C TYR A 113 11.32 -4.24 -8.63
N GLU A 114 12.13 -3.20 -8.87
CA GLU A 114 13.55 -3.30 -9.22
C GLU A 114 14.41 -2.38 -8.37
N PRO A 115 14.38 -2.55 -7.02
CA PRO A 115 15.14 -1.68 -6.13
C PRO A 115 16.65 -1.86 -6.36
N GLN A 116 17.38 -0.77 -6.22
CA GLN A 116 18.84 -0.76 -6.30
C GLN A 116 19.40 -0.53 -4.90
N VAL A 117 20.35 -1.37 -4.50
CA VAL A 117 21.07 -1.20 -3.25
C VAL A 117 22.37 -0.51 -3.55
N GLU A 118 22.69 0.60 -2.87
CA GLU A 118 23.99 1.26 -3.00
C GLU A 118 25.12 0.33 -2.51
N GLN A 119 26.36 0.59 -3.00
CA GLN A 119 27.49 -0.30 -2.74
C GLN A 119 27.80 -0.49 -1.25
N ASP A 120 27.55 0.53 -0.45
CA ASP A 120 27.71 0.50 1.01
C ASP A 120 26.56 -0.19 1.77
N LYS A 121 25.52 -0.65 1.04
CA LYS A 121 24.30 -1.29 1.56
C LYS A 121 23.51 -0.46 2.57
N THR A 122 23.78 0.83 2.69
CA THR A 122 23.11 1.71 3.66
C THR A 122 21.82 2.29 3.12
N LYS A 123 21.66 2.35 1.79
CA LYS A 123 20.54 2.99 1.14
C LYS A 123 19.96 2.15 0.03
N VAL A 124 18.64 2.09 0.00
CA VAL A 124 17.88 1.46 -1.09
C VAL A 124 17.22 2.55 -1.93
N LEU A 125 17.45 2.50 -3.23
CA LEU A 125 16.91 3.43 -4.21
C LEU A 125 15.79 2.75 -5.00
N ALA A 126 14.68 3.42 -5.20
CA ALA A 126 13.68 2.99 -6.16
C ALA A 126 14.17 3.26 -7.59
N CYS A 127 13.87 2.38 -8.55
CA CYS A 127 14.38 2.52 -9.93
C CYS A 127 13.86 3.78 -10.64
N GLY A 128 12.62 4.20 -10.36
CA GLY A 128 11.96 5.38 -10.93
C GLY A 128 11.30 5.16 -12.30
N TYR A 129 11.26 3.93 -12.83
CA TYR A 129 10.69 3.64 -14.15
C TYR A 129 9.76 2.43 -14.21
N CYS A 130 9.77 1.52 -13.23
CA CYS A 130 8.83 0.41 -13.20
C CYS A 130 7.38 0.91 -12.99
N PRO A 131 6.37 0.12 -13.34
CA PRO A 131 4.96 0.54 -13.20
C PRO A 131 4.61 1.06 -11.81
N SER A 132 5.07 0.38 -10.75
CA SER A 132 4.82 0.81 -9.38
C SER A 132 5.50 2.13 -9.01
N CYS A 133 6.72 2.38 -9.51
CA CYS A 133 7.40 3.68 -9.35
C CYS A 133 6.65 4.78 -10.10
N SER A 134 6.23 4.52 -11.34
CA SER A 134 5.51 5.48 -12.16
C SER A 134 4.18 5.88 -11.51
N GLU A 135 3.43 4.92 -11.02
CA GLU A 135 2.17 5.16 -10.32
C GLU A 135 2.40 5.99 -9.04
N ARG A 136 3.42 5.65 -8.25
CA ARG A 136 3.77 6.36 -7.03
C ARG A 136 4.19 7.80 -7.30
N ILE A 137 5.06 8.03 -8.28
CA ILE A 137 5.49 9.37 -8.70
C ILE A 137 4.30 10.21 -9.13
N MET A 138 3.41 9.63 -9.95
CA MET A 138 2.20 10.32 -10.41
C MET A 138 1.24 10.65 -9.27
N ALA A 139 1.08 9.77 -8.28
CA ALA A 139 0.22 9.99 -7.15
C ALA A 139 0.71 11.18 -6.30
N PHE A 140 2.01 11.24 -5.99
CA PHE A 140 2.59 12.38 -5.28
C PHE A 140 2.50 13.68 -6.08
N SER A 141 2.82 13.64 -7.38
CA SER A 141 2.79 14.84 -8.22
C SER A 141 1.39 15.43 -8.37
N LYS A 142 0.35 14.59 -8.52
CA LYS A 142 -1.05 15.05 -8.58
C LYS A 142 -1.49 15.80 -7.32
N LEU A 143 -0.94 15.46 -6.18
CA LEU A 143 -1.21 16.11 -4.90
C LEU A 143 -0.31 17.32 -4.62
N GLY A 144 0.60 17.66 -5.56
CA GLY A 144 1.51 18.78 -5.41
C GLY A 144 2.71 18.52 -4.49
N TYR A 145 3.06 17.25 -4.25
CA TYR A 145 4.15 16.88 -3.35
C TYR A 145 5.25 16.12 -4.07
N ARG A 146 6.47 16.21 -3.52
CA ARG A 146 7.59 15.36 -3.88
C ARG A 146 7.55 14.10 -3.03
N ASP A 147 7.75 12.94 -3.65
CA ASP A 147 7.89 11.68 -2.90
C ASP A 147 9.16 11.71 -2.05
N PRO A 148 9.09 11.36 -0.76
CA PRO A 148 10.27 11.30 0.12
C PRO A 148 11.23 10.15 -0.22
N VAL A 149 10.82 9.17 -1.05
CA VAL A 149 11.68 8.05 -1.47
C VAL A 149 12.78 8.55 -2.41
N SER A 150 13.98 8.01 -2.24
CA SER A 150 15.09 8.28 -3.15
C SER A 150 14.99 7.41 -4.40
N TYR A 151 15.16 8.03 -5.56
CA TYR A 151 15.12 7.35 -6.86
C TYR A 151 16.52 7.31 -7.52
N LYS A 152 16.85 6.20 -8.19
CA LYS A 152 18.05 6.11 -9.03
C LYS A 152 17.93 7.02 -10.24
N ARG A 153 16.74 7.03 -10.88
CA ARG A 153 16.44 7.97 -11.95
C ARG A 153 16.18 9.35 -11.35
N LYS A 154 16.78 10.40 -11.94
CA LYS A 154 16.42 11.78 -11.60
C LYS A 154 14.96 12.06 -11.97
N ILE A 155 14.14 12.43 -11.01
CA ILE A 155 12.76 12.83 -11.21
C ILE A 155 12.69 14.36 -11.26
N ASP A 156 12.14 14.90 -12.33
CA ASP A 156 11.94 16.35 -12.51
C ASP A 156 10.60 16.76 -11.88
N TRP A 157 10.62 16.90 -10.56
CA TRP A 157 9.42 17.22 -9.79
C TRP A 157 8.83 18.58 -10.16
N ASP A 158 9.67 19.55 -10.58
CA ASP A 158 9.21 20.90 -10.92
C ASP A 158 8.37 20.91 -12.20
N LYS A 159 8.56 19.93 -13.09
CA LYS A 159 7.70 19.71 -14.25
C LYS A 159 6.46 18.88 -13.98
N LEU A 160 6.47 18.08 -12.92
CA LEU A 160 5.37 17.18 -12.59
C LEU A 160 4.36 17.83 -11.65
N ILE A 161 4.82 18.76 -10.82
CA ILE A 161 4.01 19.51 -9.86
C ILE A 161 3.72 20.87 -10.49
N THR A 162 2.72 20.94 -11.35
CA THR A 162 2.24 22.18 -12.00
C THR A 162 0.85 22.54 -11.52
#